data_0de0441f60957bce02b2610c335284f5
#
_entry.id   0de0441f60957bce02b2610c335284f5
#
_cell.length_a   1.000
_cell.length_b   1.000
_cell.length_c   1.000
_cell.angle_alpha   90.00
_cell.angle_beta   90.00
_cell.angle_gamma   90.00
#
_symmetry.space_group_name_H-M   'P 1'
#
loop_
_entity.id
_entity.type
_entity.pdbx_description
1 polymer ?
#
loop_
_entity_poly.entity_id
_entity_poly.type
_entity_poly.pdbx_seq_one_letter_code
_entity_poly.pdbx_strand_id
1 'polypeptide(L)'
;MSRIRGKNTKPEILVRKGLHARGFRFRLHNKKLPGSPDIVLPKYGVAIMVNGCFWHGHKGCRYATKPKTNVGFWETKIARNRHRDEVTNAHLEALGWHVIIVWECELRGKSQATSRLDALAEEIREAGAAKSKFKELYKRNRAESKMALRVMMERHAQLEKEINDLYPIPQRIKIDSRIEE
;
A
#
# COMPACT_ATOMS: atom_id res chain seq x y z
N MET A 1 29.61 2.86 -22.69
CA MET A 1 28.75 2.25 -21.66
C MET A 1 27.51 1.68 -22.33
N SER A 2 27.23 0.40 -22.22
CA SER A 2 26.05 -0.24 -22.77
C SER A 2 24.82 0.41 -22.12
N ARG A 3 23.77 0.71 -22.92
CA ARG A 3 22.50 1.28 -22.45
C ARG A 3 21.86 0.31 -21.44
N ILE A 4 22.03 0.56 -20.16
CA ILE A 4 21.34 -0.21 -19.11
C ILE A 4 19.85 0.17 -19.21
N ARG A 5 19.01 -0.81 -19.54
CA ARG A 5 17.57 -0.60 -19.62
C ARG A 5 17.01 -0.41 -18.21
N GLY A 6 16.24 0.66 -18.00
CA GLY A 6 15.59 0.94 -16.72
C GLY A 6 14.33 0.10 -16.47
N LYS A 7 14.00 -0.87 -17.35
CA LYS A 7 12.83 -1.76 -17.25
C LYS A 7 13.12 -3.07 -17.96
N ASN A 8 12.43 -4.12 -17.54
CA ASN A 8 12.59 -5.47 -18.07
C ASN A 8 14.03 -5.98 -17.95
N THR A 9 14.64 -5.67 -16.82
CA THR A 9 15.97 -6.19 -16.46
C THR A 9 15.92 -7.70 -16.26
N LYS A 10 17.07 -8.36 -16.34
CA LYS A 10 17.17 -9.82 -16.11
C LYS A 10 16.61 -10.23 -14.73
N PRO A 11 16.93 -9.53 -13.61
CA PRO A 11 16.33 -9.82 -12.31
C PRO A 11 14.80 -9.69 -12.29
N GLU A 12 14.23 -8.59 -12.85
CA GLU A 12 12.79 -8.41 -12.93
C GLU A 12 12.11 -9.55 -13.70
N ILE A 13 12.66 -9.95 -14.86
CA ILE A 13 12.11 -11.05 -15.66
C ILE A 13 12.15 -12.37 -14.89
N LEU A 14 13.22 -12.61 -14.14
CA LEU A 14 13.36 -13.82 -13.31
C LEU A 14 12.30 -13.86 -12.22
N VAL A 15 12.09 -12.75 -11.49
CA VAL A 15 11.06 -12.66 -10.45
C VAL A 15 9.68 -12.87 -11.05
N ARG A 16 9.35 -12.23 -12.18
CA ARG A 16 8.07 -12.38 -12.87
C ARG A 16 7.80 -13.82 -13.28
N LYS A 17 8.76 -14.48 -13.92
CA LYS A 17 8.65 -15.90 -14.29
C LYS A 17 8.47 -16.80 -13.06
N GLY A 18 9.23 -16.55 -12.01
CA GLY A 18 9.14 -17.30 -10.76
C GLY A 18 7.80 -17.16 -10.06
N LEU A 19 7.25 -15.95 -9.98
CA LEU A 19 5.92 -15.69 -9.42
C LEU A 19 4.80 -16.28 -10.27
N HIS A 20 4.90 -16.14 -11.60
CA HIS A 20 3.91 -16.70 -12.52
C HIS A 20 3.84 -18.23 -12.42
N ALA A 21 5.00 -18.90 -12.36
CA ALA A 21 5.08 -20.34 -12.15
C ALA A 21 4.47 -20.83 -10.83
N ARG A 22 4.41 -19.94 -9.81
CA ARG A 22 3.78 -20.18 -8.50
C ARG A 22 2.31 -19.77 -8.43
N GLY A 23 1.71 -19.45 -9.59
CA GLY A 23 0.29 -19.14 -9.72
C GLY A 23 -0.10 -17.70 -9.42
N PHE A 24 0.84 -16.80 -9.18
CA PHE A 24 0.53 -15.39 -8.96
C PHE A 24 0.15 -14.68 -10.24
N ARG A 25 -0.81 -13.76 -10.14
CA ARG A 25 -1.20 -12.82 -11.19
C ARG A 25 -0.91 -11.41 -10.73
N PHE A 26 -0.24 -10.62 -11.55
CA PHE A 26 0.28 -9.30 -11.21
C PHE A 26 0.17 -8.33 -12.38
N ARG A 27 0.33 -7.05 -12.06
CA ARG A 27 0.46 -5.96 -13.03
C ARG A 27 1.90 -5.45 -13.02
N LEU A 28 2.37 -4.96 -14.16
CA LEU A 28 3.74 -4.47 -14.32
C LEU A 28 3.75 -2.94 -14.40
N HIS A 29 4.79 -2.33 -13.81
CA HIS A 29 5.10 -0.90 -13.95
C HIS A 29 3.86 0.00 -13.81
N ASN A 30 3.10 -0.16 -12.73
CA ASN A 30 1.88 0.62 -12.52
C ASN A 30 2.21 2.09 -12.24
N LYS A 31 2.08 2.92 -13.27
CA LYS A 31 2.36 4.37 -13.21
C LYS A 31 1.43 5.16 -12.30
N LYS A 32 0.31 4.58 -11.85
CA LYS A 32 -0.62 5.21 -10.92
C LYS A 32 -0.14 5.12 -9.47
N LEU A 33 0.90 4.32 -9.21
CA LEU A 33 1.51 4.18 -7.88
C LEU A 33 2.83 4.95 -7.80
N PRO A 34 3.18 5.50 -6.63
CA PRO A 34 4.48 6.12 -6.40
C PRO A 34 5.62 5.21 -6.85
N GLY A 35 6.64 5.77 -7.52
CA GLY A 35 7.80 5.03 -8.00
C GLY A 35 7.55 4.00 -9.10
N SER A 36 6.31 3.78 -9.52
CA SER A 36 5.95 2.78 -10.54
C SER A 36 6.52 1.38 -10.26
N PRO A 37 6.08 0.68 -9.19
CA PRO A 37 6.63 -0.61 -8.79
C PRO A 37 6.74 -1.60 -9.96
N ASP A 38 7.81 -2.41 -9.96
CA ASP A 38 8.08 -3.36 -11.05
C ASP A 38 6.99 -4.42 -11.17
N ILE A 39 6.46 -4.86 -10.03
CA ILE A 39 5.41 -5.88 -9.95
C ILE A 39 4.40 -5.44 -8.87
N VAL A 40 3.11 -5.46 -9.22
CA VAL A 40 2.02 -5.13 -8.29
C VAL A 40 1.04 -6.28 -8.24
N LEU A 41 0.72 -6.74 -7.04
CA LEU A 41 -0.25 -7.80 -6.78
C LEU A 41 -1.47 -7.23 -6.02
N PRO A 42 -2.47 -6.67 -6.71
CA PRO A 42 -3.60 -5.99 -6.05
C PRO A 42 -4.41 -6.90 -5.13
N LYS A 43 -4.54 -8.19 -5.49
CA LYS A 43 -5.23 -9.19 -4.67
C LYS A 43 -4.62 -9.28 -3.27
N TYR A 44 -3.31 -9.22 -3.19
CA TYR A 44 -2.55 -9.38 -1.94
C TYR A 44 -2.23 -8.03 -1.27
N GLY A 45 -2.36 -6.92 -1.99
CA GLY A 45 -1.94 -5.60 -1.51
C GLY A 45 -0.42 -5.42 -1.49
N VAL A 46 0.29 -6.12 -2.37
CA VAL A 46 1.76 -6.13 -2.41
C VAL A 46 2.29 -5.37 -3.61
N ALA A 47 3.30 -4.55 -3.37
CA ALA A 47 4.13 -3.89 -4.37
C ALA A 47 5.57 -4.37 -4.25
N ILE A 48 6.18 -4.83 -5.36
CA ILE A 48 7.55 -5.36 -5.36
C ILE A 48 8.44 -4.44 -6.18
N MET A 49 9.57 -4.06 -5.57
CA MET A 49 10.69 -3.37 -6.20
C MET A 49 11.83 -4.37 -6.40
N VAL A 50 12.37 -4.46 -7.61
CA VAL A 50 13.50 -5.34 -7.93
C VAL A 50 14.74 -4.49 -8.13
N ASN A 51 15.57 -4.39 -7.09
CA ASN A 51 16.65 -3.43 -7.01
C ASN A 51 18.00 -4.04 -7.42
N GLY A 52 18.68 -3.38 -8.37
CA GLY A 52 20.08 -3.64 -8.67
C GLY A 52 21.00 -3.16 -7.54
N CYS A 53 21.88 -4.02 -7.05
CA CYS A 53 22.69 -3.75 -5.85
C CYS A 53 23.54 -2.47 -5.95
N PHE A 54 24.15 -2.22 -7.09
CA PHE A 54 24.95 -1.03 -7.32
C PHE A 54 24.09 0.24 -7.35
N TRP A 55 23.00 0.23 -8.14
CA TRP A 55 22.19 1.41 -8.41
C TRP A 55 21.41 1.94 -7.20
N HIS A 56 21.03 1.02 -6.32
CA HIS A 56 20.26 1.31 -5.11
C HIS A 56 21.12 1.25 -3.82
N GLY A 57 22.46 1.11 -3.97
CA GLY A 57 23.40 1.16 -2.85
C GLY A 57 23.15 0.10 -1.78
N HIS A 58 22.98 -1.16 -2.18
CA HIS A 58 22.72 -2.26 -1.25
C HIS A 58 23.82 -2.37 -0.19
N LYS A 59 23.48 -2.11 1.06
CA LYS A 59 24.47 -2.07 2.18
C LYS A 59 25.06 -3.46 2.42
N GLY A 60 26.38 -3.52 2.64
CA GLY A 60 27.10 -4.75 2.94
C GLY A 60 27.19 -5.75 1.77
N CYS A 61 26.70 -5.39 0.58
CA CYS A 61 26.70 -6.29 -0.56
C CYS A 61 27.98 -6.18 -1.39
N ARG A 62 28.64 -7.33 -1.61
CA ARG A 62 29.86 -7.40 -2.45
C ARG A 62 29.64 -6.99 -3.91
N TYR A 63 28.40 -6.94 -4.39
CA TYR A 63 28.05 -6.52 -5.75
C TYR A 63 27.67 -5.04 -5.87
N ALA A 64 27.59 -4.33 -4.74
CA ALA A 64 27.42 -2.87 -4.69
C ALA A 64 28.74 -2.14 -4.64
N THR A 65 29.72 -2.55 -5.49
CA THR A 65 31.06 -1.98 -5.50
C THR A 65 31.06 -0.57 -6.03
N LYS A 66 31.73 0.34 -5.30
CA LYS A 66 31.91 1.73 -5.73
C LYS A 66 32.92 1.81 -6.88
N PRO A 67 32.65 2.58 -7.95
CA PRO A 67 33.63 2.83 -9.00
C PRO A 67 34.85 3.56 -8.44
N LYS A 68 36.03 3.23 -8.95
CA LYS A 68 37.29 3.90 -8.54
C LYS A 68 37.48 5.29 -9.16
N THR A 69 36.74 5.60 -10.21
CA THR A 69 36.75 6.90 -10.92
C THR A 69 35.43 7.63 -10.69
N ASN A 70 35.49 8.96 -10.65
CA ASN A 70 34.34 9.85 -10.42
C ASN A 70 33.56 9.49 -9.14
N VAL A 71 34.26 9.17 -8.07
CA VAL A 71 33.70 8.67 -6.80
C VAL A 71 32.60 9.60 -6.28
N GLY A 72 32.85 10.91 -6.19
CA GLY A 72 31.88 11.88 -5.69
C GLY A 72 30.58 11.92 -6.50
N PHE A 73 30.67 11.81 -7.84
CA PHE A 73 29.48 11.71 -8.70
C PHE A 73 28.64 10.49 -8.36
N TRP A 74 29.29 9.33 -8.22
CA TRP A 74 28.56 8.09 -7.93
C TRP A 74 27.97 8.06 -6.52
N GLU A 75 28.70 8.58 -5.53
CA GLU A 75 28.19 8.69 -4.16
C GLU A 75 26.92 9.56 -4.11
N THR A 76 26.97 10.74 -4.72
CA THR A 76 25.81 11.63 -4.80
C THR A 76 24.65 10.96 -5.53
N LYS A 77 24.92 10.28 -6.65
CA LYS A 77 23.86 9.62 -7.43
C LYS A 77 23.21 8.48 -6.68
N ILE A 78 24.00 7.62 -6.02
CA ILE A 78 23.49 6.50 -5.21
C ILE A 78 22.73 7.03 -3.99
N ALA A 79 23.22 8.07 -3.33
CA ALA A 79 22.52 8.70 -2.20
C ALA A 79 21.15 9.25 -2.61
N ARG A 80 21.06 9.94 -3.74
CA ARG A 80 19.78 10.42 -4.30
C ARG A 80 18.82 9.26 -4.64
N ASN A 81 19.33 8.19 -5.22
CA ASN A 81 18.51 7.01 -5.51
C ASN A 81 17.94 6.40 -4.24
N ARG A 82 18.77 6.20 -3.22
CA ARG A 82 18.34 5.64 -1.93
C ARG A 82 17.29 6.53 -1.26
N HIS A 83 17.51 7.85 -1.20
CA HIS A 83 16.54 8.77 -0.63
C HIS A 83 15.20 8.70 -1.39
N ARG A 84 15.24 8.71 -2.72
CA ARG A 84 14.03 8.56 -3.53
C ARG A 84 13.32 7.22 -3.25
N ASP A 85 14.07 6.11 -3.12
CA ASP A 85 13.51 4.80 -2.84
C ASP A 85 12.83 4.78 -1.45
N GLU A 86 13.45 5.36 -0.43
CA GLU A 86 12.91 5.50 0.93
C GLU A 86 11.58 6.29 0.92
N VAL A 87 11.56 7.46 0.27
CA VAL A 87 10.34 8.28 0.12
C VAL A 87 9.25 7.53 -0.65
N THR A 88 9.63 6.84 -1.73
CA THR A 88 8.69 6.06 -2.55
C THR A 88 8.06 4.93 -1.75
N ASN A 89 8.87 4.19 -1.00
CA ASN A 89 8.39 3.07 -0.19
C ASN A 89 7.44 3.56 0.92
N ALA A 90 7.81 4.64 1.63
CA ALA A 90 6.95 5.24 2.65
C ALA A 90 5.60 5.71 2.07
N HIS A 91 5.58 6.29 0.87
CA HIS A 91 4.33 6.67 0.21
C HIS A 91 3.47 5.46 -0.17
N LEU A 92 4.08 4.37 -0.65
CA LEU A 92 3.35 3.14 -0.94
C LEU A 92 2.75 2.52 0.31
N GLU A 93 3.51 2.48 1.40
CA GLU A 93 3.05 1.98 2.70
C GLU A 93 1.90 2.83 3.25
N ALA A 94 1.99 4.16 3.18
CA ALA A 94 0.91 5.07 3.55
C ALA A 94 -0.37 4.86 2.73
N LEU A 95 -0.24 4.40 1.48
CA LEU A 95 -1.37 4.01 0.63
C LEU A 95 -1.88 2.58 0.93
N GLY A 96 -1.36 1.91 1.95
CA GLY A 96 -1.76 0.57 2.38
C GLY A 96 -1.18 -0.57 1.54
N TRP A 97 -0.09 -0.32 0.81
CA TRP A 97 0.65 -1.36 0.12
C TRP A 97 1.73 -1.96 1.01
N HIS A 98 1.83 -3.27 1.03
CA HIS A 98 2.98 -3.96 1.60
C HIS A 98 4.11 -3.95 0.57
N VAL A 99 5.22 -3.26 0.89
CA VAL A 99 6.36 -3.10 -0.02
C VAL A 99 7.38 -4.19 0.22
N ILE A 100 7.72 -4.95 -0.82
CA ILE A 100 8.77 -5.97 -0.77
C ILE A 100 9.90 -5.56 -1.71
N ILE A 101 11.13 -5.51 -1.20
CA ILE A 101 12.32 -5.25 -1.99
C ILE A 101 13.02 -6.57 -2.26
N VAL A 102 13.27 -6.85 -3.54
CA VAL A 102 14.05 -7.99 -3.98
C VAL A 102 15.37 -7.50 -4.56
N TRP A 103 16.48 -7.93 -3.99
CA TRP A 103 17.80 -7.52 -4.45
C TRP A 103 18.33 -8.44 -5.55
N GLU A 104 19.01 -7.87 -6.53
CA GLU A 104 19.66 -8.63 -7.61
C GLU A 104 20.58 -9.74 -7.08
N CYS A 105 21.32 -9.51 -6.00
CA CYS A 105 22.22 -10.50 -5.42
C CYS A 105 21.49 -11.74 -4.88
N GLU A 106 20.25 -11.59 -4.43
CA GLU A 106 19.43 -12.71 -3.93
C GLU A 106 19.00 -13.66 -5.05
N LEU A 107 19.11 -13.22 -6.30
CA LEU A 107 18.70 -13.96 -7.49
C LEU A 107 19.89 -14.59 -8.25
N ARG A 108 21.09 -14.54 -7.67
CA ARG A 108 22.30 -15.07 -8.30
C ARG A 108 22.44 -16.57 -8.02
N GLY A 109 22.53 -17.34 -9.09
CA GLY A 109 22.59 -18.81 -9.00
C GLY A 109 21.18 -19.44 -8.87
N LYS A 110 21.02 -20.62 -9.48
CA LYS A 110 19.72 -21.28 -9.60
C LYS A 110 19.10 -21.63 -8.24
N SER A 111 19.90 -22.23 -7.34
CA SER A 111 19.42 -22.64 -6.01
C SER A 111 18.99 -21.45 -5.17
N GLN A 112 19.84 -20.41 -5.06
CA GLN A 112 19.55 -19.22 -4.28
C GLN A 112 18.31 -18.45 -4.82
N ALA A 113 18.22 -18.32 -6.14
CA ALA A 113 17.07 -17.71 -6.77
C ALA A 113 15.77 -18.47 -6.49
N THR A 114 15.80 -19.81 -6.54
CA THR A 114 14.64 -20.64 -6.22
C THR A 114 14.21 -20.44 -4.77
N SER A 115 15.14 -20.54 -3.82
CA SER A 115 14.87 -20.32 -2.40
C SER A 115 14.30 -18.92 -2.12
N ARG A 116 14.87 -17.86 -2.74
CA ARG A 116 14.35 -16.50 -2.58
C ARG A 116 12.94 -16.34 -3.15
N LEU A 117 12.66 -16.97 -4.29
CA LEU A 117 11.33 -16.94 -4.91
C LEU A 117 10.29 -17.72 -4.10
N ASP A 118 10.68 -18.79 -3.42
CA ASP A 118 9.80 -19.53 -2.50
C ASP A 118 9.48 -18.66 -1.27
N ALA A 119 10.49 -18.05 -0.65
CA ALA A 119 10.31 -17.12 0.46
C ALA A 119 9.43 -15.93 0.04
N LEU A 120 9.68 -15.33 -1.13
CA LEU A 120 8.87 -14.23 -1.66
C LEU A 120 7.40 -14.63 -1.85
N ALA A 121 7.15 -15.86 -2.32
CA ALA A 121 5.80 -16.37 -2.49
C ALA A 121 5.07 -16.48 -1.14
N GLU A 122 5.76 -16.85 -0.09
CA GLU A 122 5.19 -16.93 1.26
C GLU A 122 4.93 -15.54 1.84
N GLU A 123 5.89 -14.62 1.76
CA GLU A 123 5.69 -13.21 2.13
C GLU A 123 4.45 -12.59 1.48
N ILE A 124 4.22 -12.88 0.19
CA ILE A 124 3.03 -12.40 -0.54
C ILE A 124 1.74 -13.01 0.01
N ARG A 125 1.73 -14.32 0.35
CA ARG A 125 0.55 -14.98 0.91
C ARG A 125 0.20 -14.44 2.29
N GLU A 126 1.19 -14.25 3.15
CA GLU A 126 1.05 -13.67 4.48
C GLU A 126 0.48 -12.26 4.44
N ALA A 127 1.03 -11.39 3.57
CA ALA A 127 0.50 -10.05 3.36
C ALA A 127 -0.97 -10.08 2.89
N GLY A 128 -1.32 -11.01 1.99
CA GLY A 128 -2.69 -11.20 1.52
C GLY A 128 -3.65 -11.66 2.62
N ALA A 129 -3.20 -12.55 3.49
CA ALA A 129 -3.98 -13.02 4.64
C ALA A 129 -4.23 -11.87 5.64
N ALA A 130 -3.19 -11.08 5.97
CA ALA A 130 -3.30 -9.92 6.84
C ALA A 130 -4.29 -8.88 6.28
N LYS A 131 -4.20 -8.58 4.97
CA LYS A 131 -5.14 -7.69 4.28
C LYS A 131 -6.59 -8.19 4.35
N SER A 132 -6.81 -9.48 4.15
CA SER A 132 -8.14 -10.09 4.23
C SER A 132 -8.71 -10.00 5.64
N LYS A 133 -7.92 -10.32 6.65
CA LYS A 133 -8.30 -10.21 8.08
C LYS A 133 -8.66 -8.77 8.44
N PHE A 134 -7.87 -7.79 8.03
CA PHE A 134 -8.16 -6.36 8.25
C PHE A 134 -9.48 -5.95 7.60
N LYS A 135 -9.73 -6.38 6.35
CA LYS A 135 -10.97 -6.07 5.63
C LYS A 135 -12.21 -6.63 6.34
N GLU A 136 -12.12 -7.85 6.87
CA GLU A 136 -13.24 -8.47 7.61
C GLU A 136 -13.49 -7.76 8.96
N LEU A 137 -12.43 -7.40 9.69
CA LEU A 137 -12.54 -6.60 10.91
C LEU A 137 -13.18 -5.24 10.65
N TYR A 138 -12.75 -4.55 9.59
CA TYR A 138 -13.31 -3.26 9.20
C TYR A 138 -14.79 -3.34 8.84
N LYS A 139 -15.20 -4.38 8.11
CA LYS A 139 -16.62 -4.61 7.78
C LYS A 139 -17.45 -4.84 9.04
N ARG A 140 -16.97 -5.68 9.96
CA ARG A 140 -17.64 -5.97 11.22
C ARG A 140 -17.82 -4.71 12.06
N ASN A 141 -16.74 -3.98 12.30
CA ASN A 141 -16.79 -2.75 13.10
C ASN A 141 -17.72 -1.69 12.48
N ARG A 142 -17.75 -1.59 11.13
CA ARG A 142 -18.66 -0.69 10.44
C ARG A 142 -20.12 -1.11 10.60
N ALA A 143 -20.41 -2.41 10.60
CA ALA A 143 -21.76 -2.93 10.80
C ALA A 143 -22.22 -2.68 12.24
N GLU A 144 -21.36 -2.95 13.23
CA GLU A 144 -21.62 -2.69 14.65
C GLU A 144 -21.86 -1.20 14.92
N SER A 145 -21.02 -0.31 14.36
CA SER A 145 -21.20 1.14 14.49
C SER A 145 -22.50 1.64 13.84
N LYS A 146 -22.90 1.09 12.70
CA LYS A 146 -24.18 1.40 12.06
C LYS A 146 -25.36 0.96 12.92
N MET A 147 -25.28 -0.21 13.53
CA MET A 147 -26.33 -0.74 14.40
C MET A 147 -26.45 0.09 15.68
N ALA A 148 -25.34 0.45 16.32
CA ALA A 148 -25.33 1.32 17.49
C ALA A 148 -25.94 2.70 17.19
N LEU A 149 -25.57 3.30 16.08
CA LEU A 149 -26.15 4.59 15.65
C LEU A 149 -27.67 4.49 15.45
N ARG A 150 -28.14 3.41 14.82
CA ARG A 150 -29.58 3.19 14.62
C ARG A 150 -30.33 3.08 15.95
N VAL A 151 -29.81 2.30 16.90
CA VAL A 151 -30.42 2.17 18.25
C VAL A 151 -30.45 3.52 18.97
N MET A 152 -29.39 4.33 18.87
CA MET A 152 -29.37 5.68 19.45
C MET A 152 -30.40 6.60 18.82
N MET A 153 -30.57 6.57 17.49
CA MET A 153 -31.58 7.37 16.79
C MET A 153 -33.01 6.96 17.16
N GLU A 154 -33.27 5.65 17.24
CA GLU A 154 -34.57 5.11 17.68
C GLU A 154 -34.90 5.55 19.11
N ARG A 155 -33.92 5.48 20.03
CA ARG A 155 -34.08 5.95 21.41
C ARG A 155 -34.29 7.46 21.49
N HIS A 156 -33.57 8.23 20.69
CA HIS A 156 -33.74 9.68 20.61
C HIS A 156 -35.17 10.05 20.18
N ALA A 157 -35.65 9.45 19.10
CA ALA A 157 -37.00 9.70 18.59
C ALA A 157 -38.08 9.31 19.61
N GLN A 158 -37.84 8.24 20.38
CA GLN A 158 -38.76 7.85 21.45
C GLN A 158 -38.77 8.85 22.60
N LEU A 159 -37.61 9.36 23.03
CA LEU A 159 -37.50 10.40 24.04
C LEU A 159 -38.16 11.72 23.62
N GLU A 160 -37.97 12.14 22.36
CA GLU A 160 -38.66 13.31 21.81
C GLU A 160 -40.18 13.17 21.88
N LYS A 161 -40.70 11.99 21.56
CA LYS A 161 -42.13 11.68 21.69
C LYS A 161 -42.59 11.76 23.16
N GLU A 162 -41.88 11.13 24.08
CA GLU A 162 -42.17 11.17 25.50
C GLU A 162 -42.17 12.60 26.08
N ILE A 163 -41.22 13.43 25.64
CA ILE A 163 -41.15 14.86 26.01
C ILE A 163 -42.37 15.64 25.46
N ASN A 164 -42.70 15.42 24.17
CA ASN A 164 -43.87 16.11 23.59
C ASN A 164 -45.20 15.67 24.20
N ASP A 165 -45.30 14.41 24.65
CA ASP A 165 -46.48 13.90 25.35
C ASP A 165 -46.62 14.52 26.76
N LEU A 166 -45.49 14.74 27.47
CA LEU A 166 -45.42 15.34 28.79
C LEU A 166 -45.55 16.88 28.77
N TYR A 167 -44.99 17.50 27.73
CA TYR A 167 -44.97 18.97 27.54
C TYR A 167 -45.45 19.33 26.14
N PRO A 168 -46.77 19.20 25.84
CA PRO A 168 -47.28 19.54 24.52
C PRO A 168 -47.01 21.02 24.26
N ILE A 169 -46.23 21.29 23.22
CA ILE A 169 -45.99 22.68 22.75
C ILE A 169 -47.32 23.28 22.36
N PRO A 170 -47.76 24.36 22.99
CA PRO A 170 -49.02 25.04 22.58
C PRO A 170 -48.90 25.37 21.09
N GLN A 171 -49.94 25.01 20.34
CA GLN A 171 -49.98 25.29 18.91
C GLN A 171 -49.63 26.76 18.68
N ARG A 172 -48.64 26.99 17.79
CA ARG A 172 -48.11 28.31 17.42
C ARG A 172 -49.18 29.38 17.51
N ILE A 173 -49.01 30.37 18.40
CA ILE A 173 -49.71 31.63 18.31
C ILE A 173 -49.42 32.18 16.91
N LYS A 174 -50.43 32.21 16.05
CA LYS A 174 -50.34 32.92 14.77
C LYS A 174 -50.09 34.38 15.15
N ILE A 175 -48.87 34.83 15.00
CA ILE A 175 -48.57 36.26 15.05
C ILE A 175 -49.26 36.83 13.83
N ASP A 176 -50.38 37.53 14.10
CA ASP A 176 -51.15 38.23 13.09
C ASP A 176 -50.25 39.35 12.52
N SER A 177 -49.91 39.24 11.26
CA SER A 177 -49.02 40.16 10.55
C SER A 177 -49.71 41.48 10.19
N ARG A 178 -50.64 41.93 11.04
CA ARG A 178 -51.34 43.23 10.92
C ARG A 178 -50.95 44.18 12.05
N ILE A 179 -49.69 44.54 12.16
CA ILE A 179 -49.23 45.75 12.81
C ILE A 179 -48.12 46.34 11.97
N GLU A 180 -48.45 46.87 10.82
CA GLU A 180 -47.73 47.95 10.14
C GLU A 180 -48.79 48.95 9.61
N GLU A 181 -49.05 50.00 10.42
CA GLU A 181 -49.39 51.33 10.02
C GLU A 181 -48.81 52.32 11.05
#